data_f9b8a1ad549a4947437b96eb27efbc62
#
_entry.id   f9b8a1ad549a4947437b96eb27efbc62
#
_cell.length_a   1.000
_cell.length_b   1.000
_cell.length_c   1.000
_cell.angle_alpha   90.00
_cell.angle_beta   90.00
_cell.angle_gamma   90.00
#
_symmetry.space_group_name_H-M   'P 1'
#
loop_
_entity.id
_entity.type
_entity.pdbx_description
1 polymer ?
#
loop_
_entity_poly.entity_id
_entity_poly.type
_entity_poly.pdbx_seq_one_letter_code
_entity_poly.pdbx_strand_id
1 'polypeptide(L)'
;MTTTARHKTSNDTTIVAPGRTRTPAAAAARGGAESVDPAELPVRPGEDPWTSEEVHELHAELISDLDRLQNEIDAAEAAITGLMRDSNDGAGDDQVDAGTKNISRESELALANNARDSLAQTEHALARLEGVGFGTCESCGQAIGKARMQAFPRATLCVQCKAKQERR
;
A
#
# COMPACT_ATOMS: atom_id res chain seq x y z
N MET A 1 41.71 25.66 -63.78
CA MET A 1 41.28 26.34 -62.55
C MET A 1 39.96 25.75 -62.13
N THR A 2 39.96 24.72 -61.32
CA THR A 2 38.80 23.90 -60.99
C THR A 2 38.46 24.04 -59.51
N THR A 3 37.34 24.69 -59.25
CA THR A 3 36.83 24.95 -57.90
C THR A 3 35.91 23.78 -57.48
N THR A 4 36.34 22.97 -56.51
CA THR A 4 35.56 21.88 -55.95
C THR A 4 34.68 22.38 -54.85
N ALA A 5 33.36 22.32 -55.05
CA ALA A 5 32.36 22.59 -54.01
C ALA A 5 32.20 21.41 -53.08
N ARG A 6 32.37 21.64 -51.77
CA ARG A 6 32.20 20.66 -50.72
C ARG A 6 30.75 20.67 -50.24
N HIS A 7 30.04 19.58 -50.44
CA HIS A 7 28.71 19.35 -49.92
C HIS A 7 28.80 19.07 -48.40
N LYS A 8 28.07 19.85 -47.62
CA LYS A 8 27.91 19.67 -46.16
C LYS A 8 26.56 18.98 -45.93
N THR A 9 26.57 17.69 -45.65
CA THR A 9 25.37 16.97 -45.22
C THR A 9 25.20 17.15 -43.74
N SER A 10 24.15 17.89 -43.31
CA SER A 10 23.71 17.98 -41.95
C SER A 10 22.81 16.76 -41.66
N ASN A 11 23.29 15.84 -40.84
CA ASN A 11 22.45 14.82 -40.22
C ASN A 11 21.81 15.41 -38.99
N ASP A 12 20.57 15.79 -39.14
CA ASP A 12 19.69 16.15 -38.02
C ASP A 12 19.05 14.83 -37.52
N THR A 13 19.68 14.23 -36.51
CA THR A 13 19.10 13.07 -35.81
C THR A 13 18.24 13.58 -34.65
N THR A 14 16.97 13.83 -34.94
CA THR A 14 15.96 14.05 -33.93
C THR A 14 15.75 12.76 -33.15
N ILE A 15 16.33 12.67 -31.94
CA ILE A 15 16.06 11.61 -30.99
C ILE A 15 14.69 11.88 -30.38
N VAL A 16 13.67 11.24 -30.93
CA VAL A 16 12.33 11.17 -30.30
C VAL A 16 12.43 10.22 -29.12
N ALA A 17 12.38 10.78 -27.91
CA ALA A 17 12.24 10.00 -26.70
C ALA A 17 10.87 9.28 -26.69
N PRO A 18 10.81 7.96 -26.39
CA PRO A 18 9.54 7.27 -26.27
C PRO A 18 8.79 7.80 -25.05
N GLY A 19 7.69 8.52 -25.31
CA GLY A 19 6.74 8.90 -24.30
C GLY A 19 6.25 7.66 -23.56
N ARG A 20 6.58 7.54 -22.27
CA ARG A 20 5.95 6.58 -21.38
C ARG A 20 4.51 7.02 -21.20
N THR A 21 3.63 6.47 -22.00
CA THR A 21 2.20 6.47 -21.72
C THR A 21 1.99 5.69 -20.43
N ARG A 22 1.79 6.42 -19.34
CA ARG A 22 1.25 5.83 -18.10
C ARG A 22 -0.16 5.34 -18.42
N THR A 23 -0.26 4.05 -18.66
CA THR A 23 -1.54 3.36 -18.69
C THR A 23 -2.15 3.50 -17.28
N PRO A 24 -3.36 4.04 -17.13
CA PRO A 24 -4.07 3.95 -15.87
C PRO A 24 -4.63 2.53 -15.74
N ALA A 25 -3.81 1.63 -15.24
CA ALA A 25 -4.22 0.28 -14.89
C ALA A 25 -4.56 0.26 -13.40
N ALA A 26 -5.70 0.80 -13.02
CA ALA A 26 -6.33 0.55 -11.72
C ALA A 26 -7.77 1.10 -11.68
N ALA A 27 -8.53 0.87 -12.73
CA ALA A 27 -9.97 1.19 -12.70
C ALA A 27 -10.80 0.04 -13.29
N ALA A 28 -10.43 -1.20 -12.98
CA ALA A 28 -11.17 -2.34 -13.43
C ALA A 28 -11.07 -3.46 -12.39
N ALA A 29 -11.78 -3.35 -11.31
CA ALA A 29 -12.37 -4.46 -10.56
C ALA A 29 -13.23 -3.92 -9.41
N ARG A 30 -14.18 -3.03 -9.71
CA ARG A 30 -15.40 -2.99 -8.91
C ARG A 30 -16.34 -4.04 -9.49
N GLY A 31 -15.83 -5.25 -9.63
CA GLY A 31 -16.62 -6.45 -9.81
C GLY A 31 -17.35 -6.68 -8.48
N GLY A 32 -18.66 -6.88 -8.54
CA GLY A 32 -19.50 -7.09 -7.37
C GLY A 32 -18.85 -8.12 -6.45
N ALA A 33 -18.92 -7.86 -5.15
CA ALA A 33 -18.60 -8.82 -4.12
C ALA A 33 -19.37 -10.10 -4.43
N GLU A 34 -18.68 -11.07 -5.03
CA GLU A 34 -19.11 -12.46 -5.00
C GLU A 34 -19.09 -12.79 -3.51
N SER A 35 -20.27 -12.82 -2.90
CA SER A 35 -20.43 -12.91 -1.46
C SER A 35 -19.76 -14.21 -1.01
N VAL A 36 -18.64 -14.08 -0.33
CA VAL A 36 -17.98 -15.22 0.35
C VAL A 36 -19.03 -15.88 1.21
N ASP A 37 -19.21 -17.18 1.04
CA ASP A 37 -20.13 -17.91 1.89
C ASP A 37 -19.62 -17.90 3.33
N PRO A 38 -20.34 -17.28 4.27
CA PRO A 38 -19.92 -17.23 5.67
C PRO A 38 -19.68 -18.61 6.28
N ALA A 39 -20.37 -19.65 5.75
CA ALA A 39 -20.23 -21.02 6.21
C ALA A 39 -18.86 -21.64 5.83
N GLU A 40 -18.17 -21.11 4.82
CA GLU A 40 -16.85 -21.57 4.40
C GLU A 40 -15.70 -20.96 5.23
N LEU A 41 -15.99 -19.90 5.99
CA LEU A 41 -14.99 -19.22 6.81
C LEU A 41 -14.65 -20.07 8.06
N PRO A 42 -13.35 -20.32 8.32
CA PRO A 42 -12.93 -21.17 9.42
C PRO A 42 -13.20 -20.52 10.78
N VAL A 43 -13.75 -21.32 11.69
CA VAL A 43 -13.94 -20.95 13.09
C VAL A 43 -13.26 -21.99 13.98
N ARG A 44 -12.92 -21.62 15.21
CA ARG A 44 -12.38 -22.56 16.20
C ARG A 44 -13.49 -23.43 16.78
N PRO A 45 -13.16 -24.62 17.29
CA PRO A 45 -14.12 -25.42 18.01
C PRO A 45 -14.73 -24.64 19.18
N GLY A 46 -16.07 -24.53 19.19
CA GLY A 46 -16.80 -23.81 20.23
C GLY A 46 -17.08 -22.31 19.94
N GLU A 47 -16.62 -21.80 18.80
CA GLU A 47 -17.01 -20.48 18.30
C GLU A 47 -18.23 -20.61 17.38
N ASP A 48 -19.11 -19.59 17.41
CA ASP A 48 -20.24 -19.52 16.49
C ASP A 48 -19.76 -19.31 15.04
N PRO A 49 -20.45 -19.87 14.04
CA PRO A 49 -20.14 -19.63 12.63
C PRO A 49 -20.26 -18.13 12.29
N TRP A 50 -19.64 -17.74 11.21
CA TRP A 50 -19.78 -16.37 10.68
C TRP A 50 -21.18 -16.14 10.16
N THR A 51 -21.71 -14.94 10.38
CA THR A 51 -22.95 -14.48 9.75
C THR A 51 -22.65 -13.60 8.53
N SER A 52 -23.64 -13.46 7.64
CA SER A 52 -23.49 -12.58 6.47
C SER A 52 -23.26 -11.12 6.86
N GLU A 53 -23.92 -10.66 7.94
CA GLU A 53 -23.75 -9.31 8.45
C GLU A 53 -22.31 -9.07 8.90
N GLU A 54 -21.75 -9.98 9.68
CA GLU A 54 -20.38 -9.86 10.17
C GLU A 54 -19.34 -9.85 9.04
N VAL A 55 -19.56 -10.63 8.00
CA VAL A 55 -18.67 -10.65 6.82
C VAL A 55 -18.80 -9.36 6.04
N HIS A 56 -20.02 -8.82 5.88
CA HIS A 56 -20.24 -7.54 5.21
C HIS A 56 -19.64 -6.37 5.99
N GLU A 57 -19.78 -6.33 7.31
CA GLU A 57 -19.18 -5.31 8.16
C GLU A 57 -17.65 -5.33 8.04
N LEU A 58 -17.07 -6.52 8.11
CA LEU A 58 -15.62 -6.72 7.97
C LEU A 58 -15.11 -6.28 6.60
N HIS A 59 -15.82 -6.62 5.53
CA HIS A 59 -15.48 -6.18 4.19
C HIS A 59 -15.55 -4.65 4.07
N ALA A 60 -16.60 -4.03 4.58
CA ALA A 60 -16.78 -2.57 4.57
C ALA A 60 -15.67 -1.86 5.38
N GLU A 61 -15.27 -2.42 6.54
CA GLU A 61 -14.17 -1.90 7.36
C GLU A 61 -12.85 -1.95 6.59
N LEU A 62 -12.52 -3.07 5.94
CA LEU A 62 -11.30 -3.21 5.14
C LEU A 62 -11.26 -2.22 3.97
N ILE A 63 -12.37 -2.01 3.26
CA ILE A 63 -12.46 -1.00 2.17
C ILE A 63 -12.26 0.41 2.73
N SER A 64 -12.90 0.74 3.85
CA SER A 64 -12.73 2.05 4.49
C SER A 64 -11.29 2.27 4.95
N ASP A 65 -10.62 1.23 5.45
CA ASP A 65 -9.20 1.28 5.83
C ASP A 65 -8.28 1.51 4.63
N LEU A 66 -8.57 0.90 3.46
CA LEU A 66 -7.81 1.14 2.23
C LEU A 66 -7.88 2.61 1.82
N ASP A 67 -9.09 3.18 1.76
CA ASP A 67 -9.29 4.59 1.39
C ASP A 67 -8.58 5.54 2.37
N ARG A 68 -8.67 5.27 3.67
CA ARG A 68 -8.00 6.05 4.72
C ARG A 68 -6.48 6.00 4.57
N LEU A 69 -5.90 4.80 4.40
CA LEU A 69 -4.45 4.61 4.27
C LEU A 69 -3.91 5.24 2.99
N GLN A 70 -4.65 5.18 1.89
CA GLN A 70 -4.27 5.87 0.65
C GLN A 70 -4.21 7.39 0.85
N ASN A 71 -5.22 7.96 1.51
CA ASN A 71 -5.23 9.39 1.83
C ASN A 71 -4.07 9.79 2.78
N GLU A 72 -3.70 8.95 3.74
CA GLU A 72 -2.54 9.17 4.62
C GLU A 72 -1.22 9.19 3.83
N ILE A 73 -1.06 8.28 2.86
CA ILE A 73 0.11 8.23 1.97
C ILE A 73 0.19 9.50 1.14
N ASP A 74 -0.91 9.88 0.48
CA ASP A 74 -0.96 11.06 -0.38
C ASP A 74 -0.65 12.34 0.42
N ALA A 75 -1.17 12.46 1.64
CA ALA A 75 -0.89 13.58 2.53
C ALA A 75 0.59 13.66 2.94
N ALA A 76 1.19 12.52 3.32
CA ALA A 76 2.60 12.46 3.70
C ALA A 76 3.53 12.77 2.50
N GLU A 77 3.21 12.28 1.30
CA GLU A 77 3.95 12.60 0.07
C GLU A 77 3.86 14.08 -0.30
N ALA A 78 2.69 14.69 -0.12
CA ALA A 78 2.52 16.13 -0.32
C ALA A 78 3.35 16.94 0.68
N ALA A 79 3.37 16.55 1.96
CA ALA A 79 4.18 17.18 3.00
C ALA A 79 5.68 17.08 2.69
N ILE A 80 6.17 15.90 2.30
CA ILE A 80 7.57 15.70 1.90
C ILE A 80 7.94 16.61 0.72
N THR A 81 7.04 16.71 -0.28
CA THR A 81 7.26 17.56 -1.45
C THR A 81 7.31 19.03 -1.06
N GLY A 82 6.48 19.49 -0.12
CA GLY A 82 6.52 20.84 0.44
C GLY A 82 7.86 21.14 1.13
N LEU A 83 8.28 20.27 2.02
CA LEU A 83 9.57 20.39 2.73
C LEU A 83 10.77 20.42 1.79
N MET A 84 10.72 19.69 0.67
CA MET A 84 11.78 19.72 -0.35
C MET A 84 11.83 21.05 -1.11
N ARG A 85 10.68 21.66 -1.41
CA ARG A 85 10.63 22.99 -2.06
C ARG A 85 11.17 24.07 -1.15
N ASP A 86 10.73 24.08 0.11
CA ASP A 86 11.18 25.06 1.11
C ASP A 86 12.68 24.97 1.39
N SER A 87 13.26 23.77 1.24
CA SER A 87 14.72 23.58 1.40
C SER A 87 15.52 24.10 0.21
N ASN A 88 14.94 24.14 -1.00
CA ASN A 88 15.61 24.65 -2.19
C ASN A 88 15.58 26.19 -2.29
N ASP A 89 14.57 26.84 -1.69
CA ASP A 89 14.44 28.30 -1.69
C ASP A 89 15.24 29.00 -0.57
N GLY A 90 15.80 28.22 0.35
CA GLY A 90 16.51 28.71 1.54
C GLY A 90 17.98 29.04 1.32
N ALA A 91 18.29 30.06 0.50
CA ALA A 91 19.62 30.65 0.48
C ALA A 91 19.86 31.46 1.77
N GLY A 92 20.23 30.79 2.88
CA GLY A 92 20.53 31.46 4.15
C GLY A 92 19.99 30.76 5.40
N ASP A 93 19.51 29.51 5.29
CA ASP A 93 19.05 28.73 6.43
C ASP A 93 20.19 28.51 7.46
N ASP A 94 19.91 28.83 8.72
CA ASP A 94 20.77 28.49 9.85
C ASP A 94 20.85 26.96 10.00
N GLN A 95 21.98 26.45 10.49
CA GLN A 95 22.25 25.03 10.68
C GLN A 95 21.18 24.33 11.55
N VAL A 96 20.54 25.05 12.47
CA VAL A 96 19.45 24.56 13.33
C VAL A 96 18.18 24.33 12.51
N ASP A 97 17.82 25.25 11.61
CA ASP A 97 16.65 25.14 10.74
C ASP A 97 16.80 24.00 9.74
N ALA A 98 17.99 23.84 9.16
CA ALA A 98 18.30 22.72 8.28
C ALA A 98 18.16 21.36 9.00
N GLY A 99 18.61 21.28 10.27
CA GLY A 99 18.43 20.10 11.10
C GLY A 99 16.97 19.76 11.38
N THR A 100 16.18 20.76 11.73
CA THR A 100 14.73 20.61 12.00
C THR A 100 13.96 20.14 10.77
N LYS A 101 14.24 20.74 9.60
CA LYS A 101 13.62 20.33 8.32
C LYS A 101 13.96 18.89 7.95
N ASN A 102 15.19 18.45 8.23
CA ASN A 102 15.58 17.07 7.95
C ASN A 102 14.84 16.06 8.86
N ILE A 103 14.72 16.35 10.16
CA ILE A 103 13.96 15.53 11.10
C ILE A 103 12.50 15.45 10.70
N SER A 104 11.89 16.57 10.30
CA SER A 104 10.50 16.59 9.83
C SER A 104 10.32 15.71 8.59
N ARG A 105 11.22 15.79 7.62
CA ARG A 105 11.19 14.96 6.42
C ARG A 105 11.34 13.46 6.74
N GLU A 106 12.23 13.10 7.66
CA GLU A 106 12.41 11.71 8.09
C GLU A 106 11.15 11.18 8.79
N SER A 107 10.48 12.02 9.59
CA SER A 107 9.21 11.68 10.23
C SER A 107 8.11 11.42 9.20
N GLU A 108 7.94 12.30 8.21
CA GLU A 108 6.94 12.11 7.15
C GLU A 108 7.23 10.87 6.30
N LEU A 109 8.50 10.58 5.99
CA LEU A 109 8.89 9.35 5.30
C LEU A 109 8.54 8.11 6.11
N ALA A 110 8.75 8.13 7.43
CA ALA A 110 8.39 7.02 8.31
C ALA A 110 6.88 6.80 8.35
N LEU A 111 6.08 7.88 8.41
CA LEU A 111 4.62 7.81 8.36
C LEU A 111 4.14 7.22 7.03
N ALA A 112 4.65 7.71 5.90
CA ALA A 112 4.32 7.19 4.58
C ALA A 112 4.65 5.69 4.44
N ASN A 113 5.81 5.25 4.94
CA ASN A 113 6.20 3.85 4.88
C ASN A 113 5.30 2.97 5.75
N ASN A 114 4.98 3.39 6.98
CA ASN A 114 4.06 2.67 7.86
C ASN A 114 2.65 2.56 7.24
N ALA A 115 2.17 3.63 6.60
CA ALA A 115 0.89 3.61 5.90
C ALA A 115 0.91 2.65 4.69
N ARG A 116 2.00 2.62 3.90
CA ARG A 116 2.17 1.68 2.78
C ARG A 116 2.20 0.23 3.25
N ASP A 117 2.93 -0.08 4.33
CA ASP A 117 2.96 -1.42 4.90
C ASP A 117 1.58 -1.86 5.40
N SER A 118 0.84 -0.93 6.02
CA SER A 118 -0.53 -1.16 6.46
C SER A 118 -1.49 -1.35 5.29
N LEU A 119 -1.33 -0.56 4.22
CA LEU A 119 -2.11 -0.68 2.99
C LEU A 119 -1.94 -2.07 2.37
N ALA A 120 -0.70 -2.52 2.18
CA ALA A 120 -0.39 -3.84 1.63
C ALA A 120 -0.98 -4.98 2.49
N GLN A 121 -0.96 -4.85 3.82
CA GLN A 121 -1.58 -5.82 4.72
C GLN A 121 -3.11 -5.82 4.61
N THR A 122 -3.73 -4.65 4.41
CA THR A 122 -5.18 -4.52 4.25
C THR A 122 -5.65 -5.08 2.91
N GLU A 123 -4.92 -4.79 1.82
CA GLU A 123 -5.14 -5.38 0.50
C GLU A 123 -5.05 -6.92 0.54
N HIS A 124 -4.03 -7.43 1.23
CA HIS A 124 -3.86 -8.87 1.40
C HIS A 124 -5.03 -9.49 2.20
N ALA A 125 -5.49 -8.83 3.26
CA ALA A 125 -6.63 -9.30 4.04
C ALA A 125 -7.92 -9.31 3.23
N LEU A 126 -8.17 -8.27 2.43
CA LEU A 126 -9.32 -8.18 1.53
C LEU A 126 -9.29 -9.27 0.46
N ALA A 127 -8.17 -9.47 -0.19
CA ALA A 127 -8.00 -10.52 -1.19
C ALA A 127 -8.22 -11.93 -0.61
N ARG A 128 -7.83 -12.16 0.66
CA ARG A 128 -8.12 -13.42 1.36
C ARG A 128 -9.60 -13.56 1.71
N LEU A 129 -10.26 -12.46 2.07
CA LEU A 129 -11.69 -12.46 2.38
C LEU A 129 -12.52 -12.73 1.13
N GLU A 130 -12.17 -12.13 0.00
CA GLU A 130 -12.86 -12.32 -1.30
C GLU A 130 -12.49 -13.64 -1.99
N GLY A 131 -11.37 -14.25 -1.62
CA GLY A 131 -10.85 -15.49 -2.18
C GLY A 131 -10.87 -16.64 -1.19
N VAL A 132 -9.71 -17.23 -0.96
CA VAL A 132 -9.57 -18.38 -0.06
C VAL A 132 -8.53 -18.07 1.03
N GLY A 133 -8.83 -18.53 2.24
CA GLY A 133 -7.85 -18.55 3.34
C GLY A 133 -8.02 -17.47 4.39
N PHE A 134 -9.03 -16.62 4.33
CA PHE A 134 -9.36 -15.73 5.43
C PHE A 134 -9.66 -16.52 6.71
N GLY A 135 -9.17 -16.03 7.84
CA GLY A 135 -9.32 -16.73 9.13
C GLY A 135 -8.46 -17.96 9.32
N THR A 136 -7.68 -18.40 8.32
CA THR A 136 -6.73 -19.51 8.41
C THR A 136 -5.32 -18.98 8.68
N CYS A 137 -4.62 -19.59 9.65
CA CYS A 137 -3.24 -19.23 9.98
C CYS A 137 -2.27 -19.68 8.89
N GLU A 138 -1.51 -18.77 8.32
CA GLU A 138 -0.53 -19.05 7.25
C GLU A 138 0.63 -19.94 7.71
N SER A 139 0.91 -20.00 9.02
CA SER A 139 2.02 -20.80 9.56
C SER A 139 1.63 -22.24 9.92
N CYS A 140 0.40 -22.49 10.41
CA CYS A 140 0.01 -23.82 10.90
C CYS A 140 -1.28 -24.35 10.28
N GLY A 141 -1.95 -23.59 9.41
CA GLY A 141 -3.19 -24.00 8.75
C GLY A 141 -4.43 -24.12 9.65
N GLN A 142 -4.32 -23.76 10.93
CA GLN A 142 -5.46 -23.80 11.86
C GLN A 142 -6.23 -22.50 11.84
N ALA A 143 -7.52 -22.53 12.24
CA ALA A 143 -8.33 -21.34 12.40
C ALA A 143 -7.69 -20.33 13.38
N ILE A 144 -7.61 -19.07 12.98
CA ILE A 144 -7.10 -17.97 13.81
C ILE A 144 -8.05 -17.70 14.98
N GLY A 145 -9.36 -17.81 14.74
CA GLY A 145 -10.44 -17.53 15.69
C GLY A 145 -11.20 -16.27 15.32
N LYS A 146 -12.54 -16.39 15.35
CA LYS A 146 -13.48 -15.35 14.91
C LYS A 146 -13.26 -14.02 15.64
N ALA A 147 -13.25 -14.06 16.98
CA ALA A 147 -13.04 -12.84 17.79
C ALA A 147 -11.72 -12.10 17.49
N ARG A 148 -10.65 -12.87 17.16
CA ARG A 148 -9.38 -12.27 16.77
C ARG A 148 -9.45 -11.63 15.38
N MET A 149 -10.15 -12.26 14.44
CA MET A 149 -10.32 -11.71 13.09
C MET A 149 -11.21 -10.47 13.08
N GLN A 150 -12.21 -10.40 13.96
CA GLN A 150 -13.04 -9.20 14.16
C GLN A 150 -12.23 -8.05 14.75
N ALA A 151 -11.36 -8.32 15.72
CA ALA A 151 -10.52 -7.28 16.33
C ALA A 151 -9.30 -6.90 15.47
N PHE A 152 -8.79 -7.81 14.67
CA PHE A 152 -7.58 -7.66 13.83
C PHE A 152 -7.78 -8.33 12.47
N PRO A 153 -8.53 -7.71 11.55
CA PRO A 153 -8.85 -8.30 10.24
C PRO A 153 -7.64 -8.66 9.39
N ARG A 154 -6.54 -7.95 9.59
CA ARG A 154 -5.26 -8.15 8.88
C ARG A 154 -4.39 -9.27 9.46
N ALA A 155 -4.86 -9.98 10.51
CA ALA A 155 -4.09 -11.04 11.12
C ALA A 155 -3.91 -12.24 10.18
N THR A 156 -2.67 -12.64 9.95
CA THR A 156 -2.29 -13.84 9.17
C THR A 156 -1.86 -15.01 10.05
N LEU A 157 -1.59 -14.76 11.34
CA LEU A 157 -1.12 -15.76 12.28
C LEU A 157 -2.06 -15.92 13.48
N CYS A 158 -2.24 -17.16 13.93
CA CYS A 158 -2.89 -17.42 15.20
C CYS A 158 -2.01 -16.97 16.39
N VAL A 159 -2.60 -16.82 17.58
CA VAL A 159 -1.91 -16.36 18.79
C VAL A 159 -0.65 -17.16 19.08
N GLN A 160 -0.71 -18.48 18.92
CA GLN A 160 0.43 -19.37 19.19
C GLN A 160 1.59 -19.17 18.21
N CYS A 161 1.29 -19.01 16.91
CA CYS A 161 2.31 -18.79 15.89
C CYS A 161 2.91 -17.39 16.03
N LYS A 162 2.08 -16.37 16.30
CA LYS A 162 2.56 -15.02 16.57
C LYS A 162 3.49 -14.95 17.78
N ALA A 163 3.11 -15.58 18.90
CA ALA A 163 3.95 -15.66 20.08
C ALA A 163 5.28 -16.41 19.85
N LYS A 164 5.30 -17.41 18.98
CA LYS A 164 6.55 -18.08 18.59
C LYS A 164 7.45 -17.19 17.75
N GLN A 165 6.88 -16.35 16.88
CA GLN A 165 7.61 -15.40 16.04
C GLN A 165 8.25 -14.30 16.89
N GLU A 166 7.54 -13.78 17.89
CA GLU A 166 8.01 -12.70 18.77
C GLU A 166 9.09 -13.12 19.78
N ARG A 167 9.22 -14.44 20.03
CA ARG A 167 10.25 -14.97 20.94
C ARG A 167 11.61 -15.23 20.26
N ARG A 168 11.71 -15.02 18.95
CA ARG A 168 12.95 -15.16 18.17
C ARG A 168 13.69 -13.86 18.03
#